data_bc36b3aed92db140c369b3efca913871
#
_entry.id   bc36b3aed92db140c369b3efca913871
#
_cell.length_a   1.000
_cell.length_b   1.000
_cell.length_c   1.000
_cell.angle_alpha   90.00
_cell.angle_beta   90.00
_cell.angle_gamma   90.00
#
_symmetry.space_group_name_H-M   'P 1'
#
loop_
_entity.id
_entity.type
_entity.pdbx_description
1 polymer ?
#
loop_
_entity_poly.entity_id
_entity_poly.type
_entity_poly.pdbx_seq_one_letter_code
_entity_poly.pdbx_strand_id
1 'polypeptide(L)'
;MKEYHGEKRYKDYLLKRYSISREGHLMKDTHGEVYRIRPKKEGRDYFFYDGVTGLKIDALKFATMFHFDIWDSVHQLRLKDGDPNNLKDTNIITKR
;
A
#
# COMPACT_ATOMS: atom_id res chain seq x y z
N MET A 1 8.09 -2.02 -16.19
CA MET A 1 7.94 -2.28 -14.76
C MET A 1 6.68 -3.08 -14.51
N LYS A 2 6.76 -4.04 -13.61
CA LYS A 2 5.66 -4.96 -13.34
C LYS A 2 4.74 -4.39 -12.28
N GLU A 3 3.44 -4.38 -12.54
CA GLU A 3 2.46 -3.92 -11.55
C GLU A 3 1.98 -5.10 -10.69
N TYR A 4 1.81 -4.83 -9.40
CA TYR A 4 1.21 -5.79 -8.48
C TYR A 4 -0.31 -5.66 -8.53
N HIS A 5 -1.01 -6.78 -8.77
CA HIS A 5 -2.48 -6.83 -8.85
C HIS A 5 -3.09 -7.77 -7.79
N GLY A 6 -2.40 -7.93 -6.67
CA GLY A 6 -2.87 -8.78 -5.59
C GLY A 6 -2.49 -10.25 -5.72
N GLU A 7 -1.53 -10.57 -6.56
CA GLU A 7 -1.09 -11.95 -6.75
C GLU A 7 -0.60 -12.56 -5.44
N LYS A 8 -1.10 -13.74 -5.14
CA LYS A 8 -0.83 -14.45 -3.91
C LYS A 8 0.66 -14.70 -3.67
N ARG A 9 1.42 -14.96 -4.72
CA ARG A 9 2.86 -15.26 -4.63
C ARG A 9 3.70 -14.11 -4.07
N TYR A 10 3.22 -12.86 -4.22
CA TYR A 10 3.93 -11.69 -3.69
C TYR A 10 3.33 -11.14 -2.41
N LYS A 11 2.13 -11.59 -2.04
CA LYS A 11 1.39 -11.05 -0.91
C LYS A 11 2.18 -11.20 0.39
N ASP A 12 2.63 -12.40 0.70
CA ASP A 12 3.38 -12.67 1.93
C ASP A 12 4.70 -11.91 1.96
N TYR A 13 5.38 -11.84 0.84
CA TYR A 13 6.62 -11.08 0.71
C TYR A 13 6.39 -9.61 1.04
N LEU A 14 5.36 -9.00 0.44
CA LEU A 14 5.07 -7.59 0.64
C LEU A 14 4.64 -7.28 2.07
N LEU A 15 3.82 -8.14 2.68
CA LEU A 15 3.34 -7.94 4.04
C LEU A 15 4.44 -8.14 5.09
N LYS A 16 5.52 -8.85 4.75
CA LYS A 16 6.70 -8.96 5.62
C LYS A 16 7.62 -7.75 5.51
N ARG A 17 7.71 -7.14 4.32
CA ARG A 17 8.61 -6.04 4.05
C ARG A 17 8.01 -4.67 4.29
N TYR A 18 6.73 -4.55 4.10
CA TYR A 18 6.03 -3.26 4.17
C TYR A 18 4.89 -3.34 5.17
N SER A 19 4.63 -2.22 5.83
CA SER A 19 3.56 -2.12 6.80
C SER A 19 3.02 -0.69 6.82
N ILE A 20 1.91 -0.51 7.54
CA ILE A 20 1.35 0.81 7.79
C ILE A 20 1.51 1.07 9.29
N SER A 21 2.14 2.18 9.65
CA SER A 21 2.33 2.56 11.03
C SER A 21 1.01 3.02 11.67
N ARG A 22 1.01 3.17 13.00
CA ARG A 22 -0.14 3.67 13.73
C ARG A 22 -0.57 5.05 13.25
N GLU A 23 0.38 5.87 12.79
CA GLU A 23 0.12 7.20 12.25
C GLU A 23 -0.38 7.18 10.80
N GLY A 24 -0.44 6.01 10.18
CA GLY A 24 -0.86 5.86 8.80
C GLY A 24 0.26 6.03 7.78
N HIS A 25 1.50 5.93 8.20
CA HIS A 25 2.65 6.03 7.30
C HIS A 25 3.00 4.68 6.70
N LEU A 26 3.32 4.67 5.41
CA LEU A 26 3.87 3.49 4.76
C LEU A 26 5.31 3.28 5.24
N MET A 27 5.59 2.10 5.77
CA MET A 27 6.88 1.76 6.34
C MET A 27 7.51 0.60 5.58
N LYS A 28 8.83 0.60 5.51
CA LYS A 28 9.61 -0.49 4.95
C LYS A 28 10.56 -1.04 6.01
N ASP A 29 10.57 -2.36 6.16
CA ASP A 29 11.51 -3.07 7.03
C ASP A 29 12.63 -3.67 6.17
N THR A 30 13.86 -3.28 6.45
CA THR A 30 15.05 -3.82 5.78
C THR A 30 16.07 -4.21 6.84
N HIS A 31 16.28 -5.51 7.01
CA HIS A 31 17.29 -6.06 7.94
C HIS A 31 17.16 -5.49 9.36
N GLY A 32 15.92 -5.40 9.85
CA GLY A 32 15.66 -4.91 11.21
C GLY A 32 15.57 -3.39 11.33
N GLU A 33 15.86 -2.66 10.27
CA GLU A 33 15.67 -1.22 10.24
C GLU A 33 14.32 -0.91 9.59
N VAL A 34 13.51 -0.09 10.27
CA VAL A 34 12.20 0.32 9.78
C VAL A 34 12.24 1.81 9.47
N TYR A 35 11.89 2.17 8.26
CA TYR A 35 11.86 3.57 7.86
C TYR A 35 10.66 3.87 6.97
N ARG A 36 10.30 5.16 6.95
CA ARG A 36 9.13 5.63 6.22
C ARG A 36 9.40 5.74 4.72
N ILE A 37 8.42 5.33 3.92
CA ILE A 37 8.40 5.55 2.49
C ILE A 37 7.25 6.49 2.17
N ARG A 38 7.50 7.46 1.27
CA ARG A 38 6.44 8.33 0.78
C ARG A 38 6.00 7.87 -0.60
N PRO A 39 4.72 7.49 -0.77
CA PRO A 39 4.21 7.12 -2.10
C PRO A 39 4.35 8.26 -3.09
N LYS A 40 4.58 7.92 -4.35
CA LYS A 40 4.70 8.88 -5.45
C LYS A 40 3.39 8.95 -6.22
N LYS A 41 2.96 10.15 -6.57
CA LYS A 41 1.76 10.35 -7.37
C LYS A 41 2.05 10.07 -8.83
N GLU A 42 1.19 9.24 -9.46
CA GLU A 42 1.18 9.01 -10.90
C GLU A 42 -0.27 9.04 -11.36
N GLY A 43 -0.64 10.04 -12.13
CA GLY A 43 -2.03 10.25 -12.51
C GLY A 43 -2.87 10.60 -11.29
N ARG A 44 -3.90 9.80 -11.02
CA ARG A 44 -4.82 9.99 -9.88
C ARG A 44 -4.42 9.17 -8.66
N ASP A 45 -3.48 8.24 -8.82
CA ASP A 45 -3.14 7.27 -7.80
C ASP A 45 -1.74 7.50 -7.25
N TYR A 46 -1.47 6.85 -6.12
CA TYR A 46 -0.18 6.90 -5.46
C TYR A 46 0.43 5.51 -5.46
N PHE A 47 1.71 5.43 -5.79
CA PHE A 47 2.42 4.16 -5.91
C PHE A 47 3.72 4.16 -5.14
N PHE A 48 4.17 2.97 -4.75
CA PHE A 48 5.53 2.77 -4.30
C PHE A 48 6.13 1.59 -5.05
N TYR A 49 7.45 1.50 -5.02
CA TYR A 49 8.19 0.54 -5.84
C TYR A 49 9.03 -0.35 -4.97
N ASP A 50 8.97 -1.65 -5.22
CA ASP A 50 9.84 -2.61 -4.57
C ASP A 50 11.05 -2.90 -5.44
N GLY A 51 12.25 -2.53 -4.97
CA GLY A 51 13.47 -2.65 -5.74
C GLY A 51 13.94 -4.08 -5.96
N VAL A 52 13.53 -5.01 -5.10
CA VAL A 52 13.94 -6.41 -5.21
C VAL A 52 13.16 -7.14 -6.29
N THR A 53 11.86 -6.98 -6.31
CA THR A 53 10.99 -7.65 -7.29
C THR A 53 10.72 -6.82 -8.54
N GLY A 54 11.00 -5.52 -8.50
CA GLY A 54 10.64 -4.59 -9.56
C GLY A 54 9.15 -4.27 -9.63
N LEU A 55 8.40 -4.59 -8.57
CA LEU A 55 6.96 -4.36 -8.57
C LEU A 55 6.61 -2.90 -8.30
N LYS A 56 5.60 -2.42 -9.02
CA LYS A 56 4.94 -1.15 -8.78
C LYS A 56 3.63 -1.45 -8.04
N ILE A 57 3.44 -0.85 -6.88
CA ILE A 57 2.34 -1.21 -5.97
C ILE A 57 1.52 0.02 -5.66
N ASP A 58 0.19 -0.07 -5.86
CA ASP A 58 -0.74 0.99 -5.46
C ASP A 58 -0.78 1.08 -3.94
N ALA A 59 -0.43 2.25 -3.40
CA ALA A 59 -0.29 2.43 -1.96
C ALA A 59 -1.62 2.28 -1.21
N LEU A 60 -2.71 2.77 -1.79
CA LEU A 60 -4.03 2.68 -1.15
C LEU A 60 -4.54 1.25 -1.15
N LYS A 61 -4.34 0.51 -2.25
CA LYS A 61 -4.69 -0.91 -2.31
C LYS A 61 -3.83 -1.73 -1.36
N PHE A 62 -2.55 -1.40 -1.24
CA PHE A 62 -1.69 -2.06 -0.27
C PHE A 62 -2.18 -1.83 1.16
N ALA A 63 -2.52 -0.60 1.52
CA ALA A 63 -3.04 -0.29 2.84
C ALA A 63 -4.33 -1.05 3.12
N THR A 64 -5.22 -1.16 2.14
CA THR A 64 -6.46 -1.94 2.25
C THR A 64 -6.17 -3.43 2.46
N MET A 65 -5.20 -3.97 1.75
CA MET A 65 -4.76 -5.34 1.94
C MET A 65 -4.15 -5.54 3.33
N PHE A 66 -3.34 -4.59 3.79
CA PHE A 66 -2.70 -4.66 5.09
C PHE A 66 -3.72 -4.63 6.24
N HIS A 67 -4.71 -3.73 6.17
CA HIS A 67 -5.69 -3.56 7.24
C HIS A 67 -6.84 -4.56 7.18
N PHE A 68 -7.31 -4.91 5.97
CA PHE A 68 -8.56 -5.64 5.78
C PHE A 68 -8.40 -6.95 5.01
N ASP A 69 -7.19 -7.27 4.59
CA ASP A 69 -6.90 -8.46 3.76
C ASP A 69 -7.69 -8.47 2.44
N ILE A 70 -7.92 -7.29 1.87
CA ILE A 70 -8.67 -7.11 0.62
C ILE A 70 -7.76 -6.54 -0.46
N TRP A 71 -7.72 -7.19 -1.60
CA TRP A 71 -7.17 -6.64 -2.84
C TRP A 71 -8.16 -6.96 -3.95
N ASP A 72 -9.08 -6.03 -4.20
CA ASP A 72 -10.20 -6.27 -5.11
C ASP A 72 -10.37 -5.07 -6.04
N SER A 73 -10.30 -5.32 -7.36
CA SER A 73 -10.46 -4.29 -8.37
C SER A 73 -11.89 -3.77 -8.48
N VAL A 74 -12.86 -4.50 -7.92
CA VAL A 74 -14.28 -4.10 -7.92
C VAL A 74 -14.55 -2.98 -6.92
N HIS A 75 -13.75 -2.92 -5.84
CA HIS A 75 -13.90 -1.88 -4.84
C HIS A 75 -13.32 -0.55 -5.32
N GLN A 76 -14.09 0.52 -5.15
CA GLN A 76 -13.57 1.86 -5.29
C GLN A 76 -12.99 2.29 -3.96
N LEU A 77 -11.74 2.70 -3.97
CA LEU A 77 -11.01 3.09 -2.77
C LEU A 77 -10.72 4.58 -2.80
N ARG A 78 -10.88 5.22 -1.66
CA ARG A 78 -10.47 6.62 -1.49
C ARG A 78 -10.10 6.90 -0.04
N LEU A 79 -9.34 7.96 0.15
CA LEU A 79 -8.99 8.48 1.48
C LEU A 79 -9.98 9.57 1.87
N LYS A 80 -10.46 9.54 3.11
CA LYS A 80 -11.40 10.54 3.62
C LYS A 80 -10.84 11.97 3.50
N ASP A 81 -9.58 12.15 3.91
CA ASP A 81 -8.93 13.45 3.88
C ASP A 81 -8.11 13.70 2.61
N GLY A 82 -8.03 12.71 1.72
CA GLY A 82 -7.25 12.81 0.49
C GLY A 82 -5.74 12.79 0.69
N ASP A 83 -5.25 12.55 1.89
CA ASP A 83 -3.82 12.59 2.20
C ASP A 83 -3.20 11.20 2.05
N PRO A 84 -2.33 10.96 1.04
CA PRO A 84 -1.69 9.66 0.82
C PRO A 84 -0.67 9.31 1.92
N ASN A 85 -0.34 10.24 2.79
CA ASN A 85 0.50 10.00 3.95
C ASN A 85 -0.32 9.61 5.19
N ASN A 86 -1.63 9.48 5.06
CA ASN A 86 -2.52 9.01 6.11
C ASN A 86 -3.25 7.77 5.63
N LEU A 87 -2.58 6.62 5.72
CA LEU A 87 -3.10 5.32 5.28
C LEU A 87 -3.68 4.52 6.46
N LYS A 88 -4.23 5.21 7.45
CA LYS A 88 -4.93 4.56 8.57
C LYS A 88 -6.19 3.86 8.07
N ASP A 89 -6.54 2.76 8.72
CA ASP A 89 -7.76 2.02 8.41
C ASP A 89 -9.01 2.92 8.48
N THR A 90 -9.07 3.81 9.48
CA THR A 90 -10.19 4.75 9.65
C THR A 90 -10.27 5.82 8.56
N ASN A 91 -9.20 6.02 7.80
CA ASN A 91 -9.15 7.01 6.72
C ASN A 91 -9.46 6.41 5.35
N ILE A 92 -9.58 5.09 5.26
CA ILE A 92 -9.84 4.41 3.98
C ILE A 92 -11.34 4.17 3.84
N ILE A 93 -11.88 4.63 2.72
CA ILE A 93 -13.27 4.35 2.35
C ILE A 93 -13.27 3.36 1.19
N THR A 94 -13.95 2.24 1.39
CA THR A 94 -14.17 1.26 0.33
C THR A 94 -15.63 1.35 -0.12
N LYS A 95 -15.84 1.40 -1.42
CA LYS A 95 -17.18 1.44 -2.00
C LYS A 95 -17.26 0.45 -3.15
N ARG A 96 -18.25 -0.38 -3.12
CA ARG A 96 -18.52 -1.35 -4.19
C ARG A 96 -19.29 -0.73 -5.30
#